data_ee7b47b49f3b79b9f4b62ed411636792
#
_entry.id   ee7b47b49f3b79b9f4b62ed411636792
#
_cell.length_a   1.000
_cell.length_b   1.000
_cell.length_c   1.000
_cell.angle_alpha   90.00
_cell.angle_beta   90.00
_cell.angle_gamma   90.00
#
_symmetry.space_group_name_H-M   'P 1'
#
loop_
_entity.id
_entity.type
_entity.pdbx_description
1 polymer ?
#
loop_
_entity_poly.entity_id
_entity_poly.type
_entity_poly.pdbx_seq_one_letter_code
_entity_poly.pdbx_strand_id
1 'polypeptide(L)'
;LGPVSFDVCMECHEEVITPFQNSVHAKVKGGKPATCQGCHGSVHTTPRSNDVDAPMADLNQVRNCGVCHEDMMEGYLSSVHARALFVSGLTEVSPACSDCHGSHDIQRHDAAGARTSHKLSPETCGECHKGILKEWDESAHGALWRDGKDGPVCSTCHEAHAIQDPTT
;
A
#
# COMPACT_ATOMS: atom_id res chain seq x y z
N LEU A 1 5.27 -17.98 -25.33
CA LEU A 1 4.09 -17.12 -25.43
C LEU A 1 4.49 -15.75 -24.87
N GLY A 2 4.31 -14.66 -25.64
CA GLY A 2 4.57 -13.30 -25.20
C GLY A 2 3.60 -12.84 -24.11
N PRO A 3 3.84 -11.67 -23.49
CA PRO A 3 2.91 -11.12 -22.52
C PRO A 3 1.54 -10.90 -23.19
N VAL A 4 0.48 -11.25 -22.47
CA VAL A 4 -0.90 -11.01 -22.92
C VAL A 4 -1.10 -9.50 -23.00
N SER A 5 -1.71 -9.03 -24.11
CA SER A 5 -2.02 -7.62 -24.26
C SER A 5 -2.92 -7.14 -23.12
N PHE A 6 -2.68 -5.94 -22.66
CA PHE A 6 -3.49 -5.24 -21.66
C PHE A 6 -4.97 -5.21 -22.09
N ASP A 7 -5.24 -5.04 -23.37
CA ASP A 7 -6.61 -4.94 -23.93
C ASP A 7 -7.45 -6.19 -23.65
N VAL A 8 -6.84 -7.37 -23.59
CA VAL A 8 -7.57 -8.61 -23.30
C VAL A 8 -8.11 -8.62 -21.87
N CYS A 9 -7.38 -8.04 -20.92
CA CYS A 9 -7.85 -7.95 -19.52
C CYS A 9 -8.98 -6.92 -19.39
N MET A 10 -8.94 -5.87 -20.22
CA MET A 10 -9.92 -4.78 -20.19
C MET A 10 -11.35 -5.22 -20.48
N GLU A 11 -11.54 -6.25 -21.27
CA GLU A 11 -12.88 -6.74 -21.65
C GLU A 11 -13.72 -7.20 -20.45
N CYS A 12 -13.03 -7.64 -19.35
CA CYS A 12 -13.70 -8.16 -18.17
C CYS A 12 -13.40 -7.36 -16.89
N HIS A 13 -12.33 -6.56 -16.86
CA HIS A 13 -11.83 -5.84 -15.68
C HIS A 13 -11.81 -4.32 -15.89
N GLU A 14 -12.85 -3.76 -16.51
CA GLU A 14 -12.94 -2.34 -16.85
C GLU A 14 -12.79 -1.43 -15.61
N GLU A 15 -13.32 -1.85 -14.47
CA GLU A 15 -13.31 -1.07 -13.22
C GLU A 15 -11.92 -0.81 -12.64
N VAL A 16 -10.94 -1.68 -12.92
CA VAL A 16 -9.56 -1.51 -12.42
C VAL A 16 -8.64 -0.83 -13.45
N ILE A 17 -9.07 -0.72 -14.69
CA ILE A 17 -8.23 -0.20 -15.78
C ILE A 17 -7.95 1.28 -15.62
N THR A 18 -8.98 2.09 -15.42
CA THR A 18 -8.82 3.55 -15.26
C THR A 18 -7.99 3.90 -14.03
N PRO A 19 -8.22 3.31 -12.83
CA PRO A 19 -7.34 3.47 -11.70
C PRO A 19 -5.89 3.10 -12.02
N PHE A 20 -5.65 1.92 -12.62
CA PHE A 20 -4.30 1.47 -12.96
C PHE A 20 -3.61 2.41 -13.96
N GLN A 21 -4.29 2.82 -15.03
CA GLN A 21 -3.72 3.75 -16.03
C GLN A 21 -3.32 5.09 -15.43
N ASN A 22 -3.96 5.50 -14.34
CA ASN A 22 -3.63 6.72 -13.60
C ASN A 22 -2.60 6.52 -12.50
N SER A 23 -2.24 5.28 -12.20
CA SER A 23 -1.26 4.93 -11.17
C SER A 23 0.18 5.21 -11.61
N VAL A 24 1.09 5.22 -10.63
CA VAL A 24 2.54 5.33 -10.89
C VAL A 24 3.08 4.11 -11.62
N HIS A 25 2.47 2.94 -11.45
CA HIS A 25 2.91 1.69 -12.05
C HIS A 25 2.63 1.62 -13.55
N ALA A 26 1.60 2.30 -14.03
CA ALA A 26 1.35 2.46 -15.46
C ALA A 26 2.23 3.54 -16.10
N LYS A 27 2.74 4.49 -15.31
CA LYS A 27 3.46 5.69 -15.76
C LYS A 27 4.90 5.75 -15.25
N VAL A 28 5.60 4.63 -15.25
CA VAL A 28 6.99 4.56 -14.74
C VAL A 28 7.91 5.45 -15.56
N LYS A 29 8.44 6.50 -14.95
CA LYS A 29 9.36 7.44 -15.60
C LYS A 29 10.72 6.77 -15.83
N GLY A 30 11.10 6.60 -17.08
CA GLY A 30 12.40 6.02 -17.47
C GLY A 30 12.50 4.50 -17.32
N GLY A 31 11.41 3.81 -17.00
CA GLY A 31 11.35 2.36 -16.88
C GLY A 31 10.23 1.73 -17.72
N LYS A 32 10.06 0.43 -17.58
CA LYS A 32 8.93 -0.28 -18.19
C LYS A 32 7.74 -0.20 -17.23
N PRO A 33 6.52 0.12 -17.72
CA PRO A 33 5.32 0.02 -16.91
C PRO A 33 5.13 -1.39 -16.36
N ALA A 34 4.57 -1.48 -15.16
CA ALA A 34 4.13 -2.75 -14.64
C ALA A 34 2.98 -3.31 -15.49
N THR A 35 2.82 -4.62 -15.46
CA THR A 35 1.74 -5.30 -16.16
C THR A 35 0.86 -6.04 -15.17
N CYS A 36 -0.38 -6.35 -15.57
CA CYS A 36 -1.28 -7.15 -14.74
C CYS A 36 -0.61 -8.46 -14.28
N GLN A 37 0.05 -9.15 -15.22
CA GLN A 37 0.77 -10.39 -14.95
C GLN A 37 1.99 -10.21 -14.02
N GLY A 38 2.62 -9.04 -14.00
CA GLY A 38 3.75 -8.74 -13.12
C GLY A 38 3.37 -8.79 -11.64
N CYS A 39 2.12 -8.45 -11.34
CA CYS A 39 1.58 -8.51 -9.99
C CYS A 39 0.75 -9.79 -9.75
N HIS A 40 -0.10 -10.16 -10.70
CA HIS A 40 -1.07 -11.25 -10.54
C HIS A 40 -0.56 -12.63 -11.03
N GLY A 41 0.62 -12.68 -11.64
CA GLY A 41 1.17 -13.92 -12.17
C GLY A 41 0.61 -14.32 -13.53
N SER A 42 0.78 -15.57 -13.91
CA SER A 42 0.36 -16.08 -15.22
C SER A 42 -1.16 -16.13 -15.36
N VAL A 43 -1.67 -15.64 -16.48
CA VAL A 43 -3.12 -15.69 -16.79
C VAL A 43 -3.71 -17.10 -16.82
N HIS A 44 -2.88 -18.12 -17.06
CA HIS A 44 -3.33 -19.52 -17.06
C HIS A 44 -3.46 -20.13 -15.66
N THR A 45 -2.82 -19.51 -14.67
CA THR A 45 -2.75 -20.05 -13.30
C THR A 45 -3.04 -18.98 -12.26
N THR A 46 -3.63 -17.84 -12.67
CA THR A 46 -3.98 -16.76 -11.74
C THR A 46 -5.01 -17.28 -10.73
N PRO A 47 -4.63 -17.37 -9.44
CA PRO A 47 -5.57 -17.73 -8.40
C PRO A 47 -6.55 -16.56 -8.13
N ARG A 48 -7.62 -16.83 -7.40
CA ARG A 48 -8.51 -15.77 -6.94
C ARG A 48 -7.78 -14.88 -5.92
N SER A 49 -8.14 -13.61 -5.83
CA SER A 49 -7.49 -12.65 -4.94
C SER A 49 -7.53 -13.03 -3.46
N ASN A 50 -8.53 -13.81 -3.06
CA ASN A 50 -8.69 -14.34 -1.69
C ASN A 50 -8.02 -15.71 -1.46
N ASP A 51 -7.31 -16.24 -2.45
CA ASP A 51 -6.53 -17.47 -2.31
C ASP A 51 -5.21 -17.15 -1.60
N VAL A 52 -4.86 -17.93 -0.60
CA VAL A 52 -3.60 -17.74 0.17
C VAL A 52 -2.35 -17.88 -0.70
N ASP A 53 -2.45 -18.59 -1.81
CA ASP A 53 -1.37 -18.77 -2.78
C ASP A 53 -1.34 -17.65 -3.85
N ALA A 54 -2.31 -16.72 -3.84
CA ALA A 54 -2.30 -15.61 -4.77
C ALA A 54 -1.06 -14.73 -4.60
N PRO A 55 -0.40 -14.30 -5.68
CA PRO A 55 0.76 -13.42 -5.58
C PRO A 55 0.50 -12.11 -4.84
N MET A 56 -0.77 -11.67 -4.83
CA MET A 56 -1.21 -10.44 -4.15
C MET A 56 -1.94 -10.70 -2.82
N ALA A 57 -1.97 -11.94 -2.32
CA ALA A 57 -2.38 -12.21 -0.94
C ALA A 57 -1.39 -11.56 0.05
N ASP A 58 -1.84 -11.12 1.21
CA ASP A 58 -1.06 -10.30 2.15
C ASP A 58 0.32 -10.86 2.47
N LEU A 59 0.41 -12.17 2.68
CA LEU A 59 1.69 -12.85 2.93
C LEU A 59 2.64 -12.84 1.73
N ASN A 60 2.12 -12.80 0.52
CA ASN A 60 2.90 -12.90 -0.72
C ASN A 60 3.19 -11.53 -1.33
N GLN A 61 2.27 -10.56 -1.18
CA GLN A 61 2.42 -9.25 -1.80
C GLN A 61 3.66 -8.49 -1.32
N VAL A 62 4.06 -8.65 -0.06
CA VAL A 62 5.26 -8.01 0.49
C VAL A 62 6.49 -8.42 -0.31
N ARG A 63 6.63 -9.70 -0.61
CA ARG A 63 7.71 -10.22 -1.45
C ARG A 63 7.54 -9.81 -2.91
N ASN A 64 6.32 -9.85 -3.43
CA ASN A 64 6.03 -9.49 -4.82
C ASN A 64 6.33 -8.01 -5.10
N CYS A 65 5.91 -7.12 -4.20
CA CYS A 65 6.26 -5.70 -4.28
C CYS A 65 7.77 -5.48 -4.11
N GLY A 66 8.40 -6.20 -3.20
CA GLY A 66 9.81 -6.13 -2.86
C GLY A 66 10.76 -6.47 -4.02
N VAL A 67 10.30 -7.19 -5.07
CA VAL A 67 11.10 -7.43 -6.28
C VAL A 67 11.61 -6.12 -6.91
N CYS A 68 10.83 -5.04 -6.81
CA CYS A 68 11.19 -3.73 -7.33
C CYS A 68 11.41 -2.68 -6.22
N HIS A 69 10.85 -2.92 -5.04
CA HIS A 69 10.87 -2.02 -3.88
C HIS A 69 11.61 -2.66 -2.70
N GLU A 70 12.85 -3.09 -2.95
CA GLU A 70 13.66 -3.85 -1.97
C GLU A 70 13.85 -3.09 -0.65
N ASP A 71 14.28 -1.83 -0.71
CA ASP A 71 14.50 -1.00 0.50
C ASP A 71 13.21 -0.84 1.33
N MET A 72 12.07 -0.69 0.65
CA MET A 72 10.77 -0.56 1.33
C MET A 72 10.33 -1.87 1.96
N MET A 73 10.60 -2.99 1.29
CA MET A 73 10.36 -4.32 1.83
C MET A 73 11.23 -4.57 3.06
N GLU A 74 12.52 -4.25 3.02
CA GLU A 74 13.42 -4.41 4.17
C GLU A 74 12.93 -3.56 5.37
N GLY A 75 12.57 -2.30 5.13
CA GLY A 75 11.99 -1.43 6.16
C GLY A 75 10.73 -2.05 6.75
N TYR A 76 9.78 -2.49 5.91
CA TYR A 76 8.55 -3.11 6.37
C TYR A 76 8.82 -4.39 7.18
N LEU A 77 9.73 -5.27 6.74
CA LEU A 77 10.06 -6.51 7.43
C LEU A 77 10.63 -6.28 8.85
N SER A 78 11.20 -5.11 9.11
CA SER A 78 11.68 -4.73 10.44
C SER A 78 10.56 -4.18 11.35
N SER A 79 9.36 -3.94 10.84
CA SER A 79 8.26 -3.25 11.52
C SER A 79 7.44 -4.16 12.44
N VAL A 80 6.66 -3.53 13.32
CA VAL A 80 5.64 -4.23 14.13
C VAL A 80 4.53 -4.83 13.27
N HIS A 81 4.21 -4.21 12.14
CA HIS A 81 3.20 -4.72 11.22
C HIS A 81 3.65 -6.04 10.57
N ALA A 82 4.89 -6.11 10.10
CA ALA A 82 5.44 -7.36 9.55
C ALA A 82 5.55 -8.45 10.62
N ARG A 83 5.93 -8.09 11.85
CA ARG A 83 5.95 -9.05 12.96
C ARG A 83 4.56 -9.61 13.25
N ALA A 84 3.54 -8.76 13.24
CA ALA A 84 2.15 -9.19 13.41
C ALA A 84 1.71 -10.11 12.27
N LEU A 85 2.03 -9.77 11.02
CA LEU A 85 1.68 -10.53 9.84
C LEU A 85 2.39 -11.89 9.79
N PHE A 86 3.72 -11.89 9.86
CA PHE A 86 4.54 -13.08 9.59
C PHE A 86 4.85 -13.93 10.80
N VAL A 87 4.93 -13.34 12.00
CA VAL A 87 5.30 -14.06 13.22
C VAL A 87 4.08 -14.41 14.04
N SER A 88 3.13 -13.48 14.18
CA SER A 88 1.92 -13.71 14.96
C SER A 88 0.78 -14.33 14.14
N GLY A 89 0.90 -14.36 12.81
CA GLY A 89 -0.10 -14.94 11.92
C GLY A 89 -1.42 -14.16 11.85
N LEU A 90 -1.38 -12.86 12.17
CA LEU A 90 -2.56 -11.99 12.20
C LEU A 90 -2.87 -11.44 10.79
N THR A 91 -3.06 -12.33 9.82
CA THR A 91 -3.20 -12.01 8.40
C THR A 91 -4.42 -11.13 8.08
N GLU A 92 -5.50 -11.22 8.86
CA GLU A 92 -6.73 -10.46 8.58
C GLU A 92 -6.74 -9.04 9.18
N VAL A 93 -5.75 -8.72 10.03
CA VAL A 93 -5.72 -7.43 10.74
C VAL A 93 -4.39 -6.71 10.64
N SER A 94 -3.36 -7.38 10.14
CA SER A 94 -2.05 -6.76 9.93
C SER A 94 -1.96 -6.21 8.51
N PRO A 95 -1.66 -4.90 8.33
CA PRO A 95 -1.62 -4.31 7.01
C PRO A 95 -0.43 -4.84 6.21
N ALA A 96 -0.66 -5.12 4.95
CA ALA A 96 0.37 -5.32 3.94
C ALA A 96 0.50 -4.06 3.06
N CYS A 97 1.23 -4.13 1.96
CA CYS A 97 1.55 -2.95 1.16
C CYS A 97 0.29 -2.22 0.63
N SER A 98 -0.68 -2.98 0.09
CA SER A 98 -1.87 -2.41 -0.53
C SER A 98 -2.84 -1.75 0.45
N ASP A 99 -2.82 -2.14 1.72
CA ASP A 99 -3.71 -1.55 2.73
C ASP A 99 -3.40 -0.07 2.96
N CYS A 100 -2.13 0.29 2.86
CA CYS A 100 -1.71 1.68 2.96
C CYS A 100 -1.68 2.40 1.60
N HIS A 101 -1.17 1.73 0.56
CA HIS A 101 -0.89 2.37 -0.73
C HIS A 101 -2.04 2.29 -1.74
N GLY A 102 -3.07 1.49 -1.49
CA GLY A 102 -4.03 1.08 -2.50
C GLY A 102 -3.49 -0.03 -3.39
N SER A 103 -4.25 -0.45 -4.39
CA SER A 103 -3.88 -1.57 -5.26
C SER A 103 -3.67 -1.17 -6.71
N HIS A 104 -4.72 -0.71 -7.39
CA HIS A 104 -4.65 -0.35 -8.80
C HIS A 104 -4.42 1.14 -9.04
N ASP A 105 -4.69 1.99 -8.06
CA ASP A 105 -4.63 3.45 -8.11
C ASP A 105 -3.42 4.05 -7.36
N ILE A 106 -2.38 3.26 -7.14
CA ILE A 106 -1.20 3.67 -6.35
C ILE A 106 -0.60 4.96 -6.90
N GLN A 107 -0.47 5.96 -6.04
CA GLN A 107 0.12 7.25 -6.34
C GLN A 107 1.46 7.44 -5.60
N ARG A 108 2.28 8.38 -6.08
CA ARG A 108 3.46 8.81 -5.32
C ARG A 108 3.01 9.44 -4.00
N HIS A 109 3.76 9.22 -2.94
CA HIS A 109 3.46 9.77 -1.60
C HIS A 109 3.38 11.31 -1.56
N ASP A 110 4.02 12.00 -2.52
CA ASP A 110 3.99 13.47 -2.66
C ASP A 110 2.77 13.97 -3.48
N ALA A 111 1.99 13.08 -4.07
CA ALA A 111 0.76 13.45 -4.76
C ALA A 111 -0.37 13.68 -3.75
N ALA A 112 -1.11 14.79 -3.91
CA ALA A 112 -2.16 15.18 -2.97
C ALA A 112 -3.27 14.13 -2.78
N GLY A 113 -3.49 13.26 -3.78
CA GLY A 113 -4.47 12.17 -3.73
C GLY A 113 -3.91 10.82 -3.27
N ALA A 114 -2.61 10.73 -2.97
CA ALA A 114 -2.04 9.49 -2.47
C ALA A 114 -2.53 9.20 -1.05
N ARG A 115 -2.98 7.97 -0.80
CA ARG A 115 -3.41 7.52 0.54
C ARG A 115 -2.31 7.73 1.59
N THR A 116 -1.05 7.59 1.18
CA THR A 116 0.15 7.78 2.02
C THR A 116 0.73 9.18 1.95
N SER A 117 0.04 10.16 1.32
CA SER A 117 0.47 11.56 1.35
C SER A 117 0.42 12.12 2.77
N HIS A 118 1.21 13.15 3.05
CA HIS A 118 1.17 13.84 4.32
C HIS A 118 -0.27 14.23 4.73
N LYS A 119 -1.07 14.68 3.76
CA LYS A 119 -2.45 15.09 4.00
C LYS A 119 -3.38 13.92 4.35
N LEU A 120 -3.24 12.75 3.71
CA LEU A 120 -4.18 11.63 3.85
C LEU A 120 -3.67 10.53 4.79
N SER A 121 -2.40 10.56 5.18
CA SER A 121 -1.82 9.53 6.06
C SER A 121 -2.54 9.39 7.41
N PRO A 122 -3.04 10.44 8.08
CA PRO A 122 -3.82 10.27 9.31
C PRO A 122 -5.08 9.43 9.09
N GLU A 123 -5.81 9.67 8.02
CA GLU A 123 -7.00 8.92 7.67
C GLU A 123 -6.66 7.47 7.35
N THR A 124 -5.62 7.25 6.56
CA THR A 124 -5.15 5.90 6.18
C THR A 124 -4.71 5.10 7.40
N CYS A 125 -3.92 5.66 8.30
CA CYS A 125 -3.55 5.00 9.55
C CYS A 125 -4.77 4.76 10.43
N GLY A 126 -5.67 5.72 10.48
CA GLY A 126 -6.89 5.72 11.27
C GLY A 126 -7.93 4.68 10.86
N GLU A 127 -7.85 4.11 9.66
CA GLU A 127 -8.73 3.01 9.25
C GLU A 127 -8.66 1.84 10.24
N CYS A 128 -7.47 1.56 10.77
CA CYS A 128 -7.23 0.55 11.80
C CYS A 128 -7.04 1.17 13.18
N HIS A 129 -6.26 2.25 13.31
CA HIS A 129 -5.89 2.91 14.55
C HIS A 129 -6.90 4.01 14.97
N LYS A 130 -8.19 3.67 15.00
CA LYS A 130 -9.31 4.62 15.23
C LYS A 130 -9.21 5.40 16.54
N GLY A 131 -8.80 4.73 17.63
CA GLY A 131 -8.64 5.36 18.93
C GLY A 131 -7.54 6.41 18.93
N ILE A 132 -6.38 6.05 18.36
CA ILE A 132 -5.22 6.93 18.26
C ILE A 132 -5.50 8.10 17.30
N LEU A 133 -6.20 7.84 16.18
CA LEU A 133 -6.60 8.92 15.27
C LEU A 133 -7.46 9.95 16.01
N LYS A 134 -8.42 9.51 16.83
CA LYS A 134 -9.27 10.42 17.63
C LYS A 134 -8.44 11.27 18.60
N GLU A 135 -7.54 10.62 19.36
CA GLU A 135 -6.67 11.33 20.30
C GLU A 135 -5.77 12.35 19.60
N TRP A 136 -5.19 11.95 18.45
CA TRP A 136 -4.37 12.83 17.61
C TRP A 136 -5.18 14.01 17.06
N ASP A 137 -6.40 13.76 16.56
CA ASP A 137 -7.27 14.80 16.01
C ASP A 137 -7.64 15.84 17.09
N GLU A 138 -7.86 15.44 18.35
CA GLU A 138 -8.13 16.33 19.48
C GLU A 138 -6.86 17.08 19.96
N SER A 139 -5.67 16.73 19.47
CA SER A 139 -4.40 17.35 19.86
C SER A 139 -4.12 18.65 19.10
N ALA A 140 -3.04 19.35 19.53
CA ALA A 140 -2.53 20.53 18.83
C ALA A 140 -2.09 20.19 17.39
N HIS A 141 -1.57 18.97 17.15
CA HIS A 141 -1.18 18.51 15.83
C HIS A 141 -2.39 18.33 14.90
N GLY A 142 -3.44 17.68 15.38
CA GLY A 142 -4.68 17.54 14.64
C GLY A 142 -5.37 18.88 14.37
N ALA A 143 -5.27 19.84 15.30
CA ALA A 143 -5.79 21.20 15.08
C ALA A 143 -5.07 21.88 13.90
N LEU A 144 -3.74 21.77 13.79
CA LEU A 144 -3.00 22.31 12.63
C LEU A 144 -3.44 21.67 11.32
N TRP A 145 -3.62 20.36 11.32
CA TRP A 145 -4.06 19.61 10.15
C TRP A 145 -5.47 20.02 9.70
N ARG A 146 -6.43 20.15 10.64
CA ARG A 146 -7.79 20.62 10.33
C ARG A 146 -7.81 22.05 9.78
N ASP A 147 -6.90 22.89 10.25
CA ASP A 147 -6.72 24.27 9.75
C ASP A 147 -6.03 24.31 8.36
N GLY A 148 -5.68 23.16 7.78
CA GLY A 148 -4.96 23.08 6.51
C GLY A 148 -3.52 23.58 6.58
N LYS A 149 -2.94 23.62 7.79
CA LYS A 149 -1.55 23.99 8.04
C LYS A 149 -0.65 22.76 8.05
N ASP A 150 0.61 22.95 7.71
CA ASP A 150 1.61 21.91 7.89
C ASP A 150 1.83 21.63 9.37
N GLY A 151 1.61 20.41 9.77
CA GLY A 151 1.81 19.91 11.13
C GLY A 151 2.29 18.46 11.10
N PRO A 152 2.85 17.94 12.19
CA PRO A 152 3.27 16.55 12.22
C PRO A 152 2.07 15.60 12.12
N VAL A 153 2.21 14.60 11.26
CA VAL A 153 1.28 13.50 11.10
C VAL A 153 1.89 12.19 11.60
N CYS A 154 1.17 11.09 11.54
CA CYS A 154 1.61 9.81 12.11
C CYS A 154 3.02 9.41 11.65
N SER A 155 3.28 9.46 10.34
CA SER A 155 4.57 9.09 9.76
C SER A 155 5.72 10.06 10.06
N THR A 156 5.44 11.24 10.60
CA THR A 156 6.48 12.19 11.01
C THR A 156 7.26 11.71 12.24
N CYS A 157 6.57 10.94 13.12
CA CYS A 157 7.16 10.42 14.35
C CYS A 157 7.42 8.92 14.29
N HIS A 158 6.57 8.16 13.57
CA HIS A 158 6.60 6.71 13.55
C HIS A 158 7.29 6.10 12.33
N GLU A 159 7.79 6.94 11.41
CA GLU A 159 8.24 6.53 10.08
C GLU A 159 7.09 5.91 9.24
N ALA A 160 7.40 5.40 8.05
CA ALA A 160 6.40 4.87 7.15
C ALA A 160 6.47 3.33 7.01
N HIS A 161 7.65 2.77 6.85
CA HIS A 161 7.82 1.34 6.62
C HIS A 161 8.44 0.61 7.82
N ALA A 162 9.39 1.22 8.52
CA ALA A 162 10.06 0.60 9.66
C ALA A 162 9.41 0.95 11.02
N ILE A 163 8.10 0.98 11.06
CA ILE A 163 7.32 1.37 12.25
C ILE A 163 7.64 0.44 13.43
N GLN A 164 8.09 1.04 14.54
CA GLN A 164 8.46 0.32 15.74
C GLN A 164 7.36 0.42 16.82
N ASP A 165 7.42 -0.48 17.78
CA ASP A 165 6.59 -0.42 18.97
C ASP A 165 7.02 0.81 19.82
N PRO A 166 6.11 1.74 20.15
CA PRO A 166 6.46 2.93 20.91
C PRO A 166 6.88 2.62 22.37
N THR A 167 6.73 1.39 22.82
CA THR A 167 7.07 0.96 24.19
C THR A 167 8.46 0.28 24.26
N THR A 168 9.15 0.12 23.14
CA THR A 168 10.52 -0.41 23.06
C THR A 168 11.49 0.66 22.63
#